data_145de911feb5bf2341aeaa5dc6433867
#
_entry.id   145de911feb5bf2341aeaa5dc6433867
#
_cell.length_a   1.000
_cell.length_b   1.000
_cell.length_c   1.000
_cell.angle_alpha   90.00
_cell.angle_beta   90.00
_cell.angle_gamma   90.00
#
_symmetry.space_group_name_H-M   'P 1'
#
loop_
_entity.id
_entity.type
_entity.pdbx_description
1 polymer ?
#
loop_
_entity_poly.entity_id
_entity_poly.type
_entity_poly.pdbx_seq_one_letter_code
_entity_poly.pdbx_strand_id
1 'polypeptide(L)'
;MSEHNLLLLHHKPERPKREHKGKIAVAESDMRWCSDGFEFGCDNGEKLRVTFALDCCDREAIDWAASTGGYDSSTVQDVMLRSVEKRFGDRLPDTAVQWLTDNGSAYTAYETRRFARELNLEPCTTAVSSPQSNGMAERFVKTMKEDYIAFMPKPDVRTALRNLAVAFTHYNENHPHSALGYHSPREYRRQRTSLT
;
A
#
# COMPACT_ATOMS: atom_id res chain seq x y z
N MET A 1 -54.16 -2.46 -37.05
CA MET A 1 -52.84 -1.79 -36.96
C MET A 1 -52.31 -2.06 -35.56
N SER A 2 -51.45 -3.05 -35.43
CA SER A 2 -50.96 -3.56 -34.15
C SER A 2 -49.58 -3.03 -33.90
N GLU A 3 -49.43 -2.17 -32.90
CA GLU A 3 -48.14 -1.70 -32.43
C GLU A 3 -47.50 -2.76 -31.50
N HIS A 4 -46.47 -3.40 -32.00
CA HIS A 4 -45.67 -4.31 -31.19
C HIS A 4 -44.69 -3.53 -30.35
N ASN A 5 -45.03 -3.33 -29.07
CA ASN A 5 -44.12 -2.84 -28.05
C ASN A 5 -43.07 -3.94 -27.72
N LEU A 6 -41.94 -3.90 -28.39
CA LEU A 6 -40.77 -4.69 -28.03
C LEU A 6 -40.00 -3.97 -26.93
N LEU A 7 -40.49 -4.05 -25.70
CA LEU A 7 -39.71 -3.75 -24.51
C LEU A 7 -38.77 -4.93 -24.25
N LEU A 8 -37.52 -4.80 -24.69
CA LEU A 8 -36.44 -5.65 -24.23
C LEU A 8 -36.20 -5.38 -22.74
N LEU A 9 -36.75 -6.26 -21.91
CA LEU A 9 -36.39 -6.35 -20.51
C LEU A 9 -34.91 -6.71 -20.43
N HIS A 10 -34.06 -5.71 -20.19
CA HIS A 10 -32.67 -5.93 -19.80
C HIS A 10 -32.68 -6.64 -18.43
N HIS A 11 -32.74 -7.94 -18.46
CA HIS A 11 -32.30 -8.74 -17.33
C HIS A 11 -30.81 -8.55 -17.17
N LYS A 12 -30.41 -7.58 -16.32
CA LYS A 12 -29.05 -7.59 -15.76
C LYS A 12 -28.96 -8.86 -14.91
N PRO A 13 -28.10 -9.83 -15.25
CA PRO A 13 -27.89 -10.96 -14.36
C PRO A 13 -27.43 -10.39 -13.02
N GLU A 14 -28.21 -10.62 -11.97
CA GLU A 14 -27.77 -10.35 -10.60
C GLU A 14 -26.46 -11.11 -10.40
N ARG A 15 -25.36 -10.36 -10.33
CA ARG A 15 -24.09 -10.95 -9.93
C ARG A 15 -24.30 -11.48 -8.51
N PRO A 16 -24.08 -12.79 -8.28
CA PRO A 16 -24.20 -13.32 -6.94
C PRO A 16 -23.38 -12.45 -5.99
N LYS A 17 -24.00 -12.00 -4.90
CA LYS A 17 -23.30 -11.29 -3.83
C LYS A 17 -22.13 -12.18 -3.43
N ARG A 18 -20.91 -11.82 -3.81
CA ARG A 18 -19.72 -12.49 -3.34
C ARG A 18 -19.71 -12.31 -1.83
N GLU A 19 -20.03 -13.36 -1.11
CA GLU A 19 -19.74 -13.45 0.30
C GLU A 19 -18.22 -13.22 0.45
N HIS A 20 -17.85 -12.09 1.03
CA HIS A 20 -16.48 -11.81 1.41
C HIS A 20 -16.09 -12.71 2.60
N LYS A 21 -15.96 -14.00 2.34
CA LYS A 21 -15.29 -14.92 3.25
C LYS A 21 -13.80 -14.68 3.12
N GLY A 22 -13.29 -13.87 4.00
CA GLY A 22 -11.86 -13.64 4.14
C GLY A 22 -11.52 -12.18 4.33
N LYS A 23 -11.89 -11.60 5.47
CA LYS A 23 -11.04 -10.59 6.08
C LYS A 23 -9.71 -11.29 6.33
N ILE A 24 -8.68 -10.99 5.54
CA ILE A 24 -7.31 -11.21 5.96
C ILE A 24 -7.07 -10.15 7.03
N ALA A 25 -7.68 -10.34 8.18
CA ALA A 25 -7.43 -9.52 9.34
C ALA A 25 -6.10 -10.03 9.89
N VAL A 26 -5.06 -9.25 9.70
CA VAL A 26 -3.81 -9.42 10.42
C VAL A 26 -4.08 -8.92 11.83
N ALA A 27 -3.93 -9.81 12.82
CA ALA A 27 -4.35 -9.52 14.19
C ALA A 27 -3.44 -8.50 14.88
N GLU A 28 -2.16 -8.45 14.50
CA GLU A 28 -1.14 -7.64 15.15
C GLU A 28 -0.29 -6.89 14.11
N SER A 29 0.24 -5.75 14.52
CA SER A 29 1.23 -5.01 13.74
C SER A 29 2.49 -5.86 13.52
N ASP A 30 3.15 -5.60 12.43
CA ASP A 30 4.42 -6.25 12.07
C ASP A 30 4.34 -7.76 11.81
N MET A 31 3.14 -8.32 11.60
CA MET A 31 2.97 -9.68 11.09
C MET A 31 3.01 -9.73 9.55
N ARG A 32 2.46 -8.73 8.91
CA ARG A 32 2.45 -8.61 7.45
C ARG A 32 2.51 -7.17 7.00
N TRP A 33 3.42 -6.89 6.12
CA TRP A 33 3.51 -5.65 5.38
C TRP A 33 3.18 -5.90 3.91
N CYS A 34 2.48 -4.97 3.28
CA CYS A 34 2.29 -4.98 1.84
C CYS A 34 3.05 -3.83 1.19
N SER A 35 3.52 -4.06 -0.02
CA SER A 35 4.25 -3.08 -0.81
C SER A 35 3.72 -3.07 -2.23
N ASP A 36 3.69 -1.89 -2.82
CA ASP A 36 3.31 -1.66 -4.20
C ASP A 36 3.98 -0.37 -4.67
N GLY A 37 3.83 -0.05 -5.94
CA GLY A 37 4.31 1.18 -6.53
C GLY A 37 3.20 1.94 -7.24
N PHE A 38 3.34 3.26 -7.28
CA PHE A 38 2.49 4.13 -8.09
C PHE A 38 3.30 5.26 -8.71
N GLU A 39 2.78 5.86 -9.76
CA GLU A 39 3.39 7.04 -10.37
C GLU A 39 2.41 8.20 -10.47
N PHE A 40 2.95 9.40 -10.49
CA PHE A 40 2.24 10.63 -10.82
C PHE A 40 3.16 11.63 -11.54
N GLY A 41 2.54 12.56 -12.26
CA GLY A 41 3.24 13.61 -12.99
C GLY A 41 3.33 14.92 -12.23
N CYS A 42 4.45 15.64 -12.40
CA CYS A 42 4.61 17.04 -12.03
C CYS A 42 4.11 17.95 -13.15
N ASP A 43 3.85 19.21 -12.81
CA ASP A 43 3.32 20.20 -13.78
C ASP A 43 4.30 20.50 -14.92
N ASN A 44 5.61 20.36 -14.67
CA ASN A 44 6.67 20.49 -15.66
C ASN A 44 6.87 19.28 -16.59
N GLY A 45 6.03 18.23 -16.45
CA GLY A 45 6.07 17.01 -17.25
C GLY A 45 6.99 15.90 -16.70
N GLU A 46 7.76 16.17 -15.66
CA GLU A 46 8.53 15.12 -14.96
C GLU A 46 7.60 14.14 -14.25
N LYS A 47 8.04 12.89 -14.12
CA LYS A 47 7.28 11.85 -13.42
C LYS A 47 8.03 11.38 -12.19
N LEU A 48 7.28 11.11 -11.13
CA LEU A 48 7.75 10.45 -9.92
C LEU A 48 7.10 9.07 -9.80
N ARG A 49 7.93 8.08 -9.51
CA ARG A 49 7.53 6.73 -9.17
C ARG A 49 7.81 6.49 -7.71
N VAL A 50 6.80 6.07 -6.99
CA VAL A 50 6.82 5.89 -5.54
C VAL A 50 6.66 4.43 -5.22
N THR A 51 7.52 3.91 -4.35
CA THR A 51 7.41 2.58 -3.73
C THR A 51 7.21 2.78 -2.25
N PHE A 52 6.37 1.98 -1.61
CA PHE A 52 6.06 2.11 -0.18
C PHE A 52 5.92 0.75 0.50
N ALA A 53 6.02 0.76 1.82
CA ALA A 53 5.67 -0.34 2.70
C ALA A 53 4.53 0.09 3.63
N LEU A 54 3.49 -0.73 3.73
CA LEU A 54 2.30 -0.49 4.53
C LEU A 54 2.05 -1.67 5.47
N ASP A 55 1.84 -1.41 6.75
CA ASP A 55 1.44 -2.45 7.69
C ASP A 55 -0.03 -2.87 7.46
N CYS A 56 -0.27 -4.16 7.36
CA CYS A 56 -1.60 -4.69 7.07
C CYS A 56 -2.55 -4.67 8.27
N CYS A 57 -2.05 -4.48 9.49
CA CYS A 57 -2.86 -4.34 10.70
C CYS A 57 -3.18 -2.88 10.99
N ASP A 58 -2.16 -2.08 11.29
CA ASP A 58 -2.31 -0.69 11.73
C ASP A 58 -2.42 0.33 10.59
N ARG A 59 -2.21 -0.08 9.34
CA ARG A 59 -2.31 0.75 8.13
C ARG A 59 -1.26 1.85 8.03
N GLU A 60 -0.25 1.87 8.89
CA GLU A 60 0.83 2.84 8.78
C GLU A 60 1.64 2.63 7.51
N ALA A 61 1.83 3.69 6.75
CA ALA A 61 2.84 3.74 5.70
C ALA A 61 4.22 3.85 6.38
N ILE A 62 4.89 2.72 6.56
CA ILE A 62 6.10 2.59 7.37
C ILE A 62 7.24 3.38 6.77
N ASP A 63 7.49 3.17 5.48
CA ASP A 63 8.48 3.90 4.70
C ASP A 63 8.08 3.97 3.23
N TRP A 64 8.72 4.88 2.50
CA TRP A 64 8.54 5.06 1.08
C TRP A 64 9.80 5.62 0.43
N ALA A 65 9.92 5.39 -0.86
CA ALA A 65 10.96 5.99 -1.69
C ALA A 65 10.34 6.47 -3.00
N ALA A 66 10.92 7.51 -3.59
CA ALA A 66 10.48 8.01 -4.88
C ALA A 66 11.68 8.26 -5.79
N SER A 67 11.49 8.01 -7.08
CA SER A 67 12.51 8.14 -8.12
C SER A 67 11.89 8.70 -9.40
N THR A 68 12.68 9.42 -10.17
CA THR A 68 12.34 9.83 -11.55
C THR A 68 12.66 8.74 -12.56
N GLY A 69 13.46 7.74 -12.18
CA GLY A 69 13.77 6.56 -12.97
C GLY A 69 12.66 5.51 -12.93
N GLY A 70 12.95 4.32 -13.45
CA GLY A 70 12.06 3.16 -13.34
C GLY A 70 11.96 2.62 -11.91
N TYR A 71 11.01 1.72 -11.69
CA TYR A 71 11.03 0.88 -10.49
C TYR A 71 12.21 -0.07 -10.58
N ASP A 72 13.12 -0.03 -9.64
CA ASP A 72 14.26 -0.92 -9.57
C ASP A 72 14.32 -1.68 -8.24
N SER A 73 15.09 -2.74 -8.24
CA SER A 73 15.24 -3.61 -7.08
C SER A 73 15.91 -2.88 -5.90
N SER A 74 16.82 -1.94 -6.18
CA SER A 74 17.54 -1.21 -5.12
C SER A 74 16.59 -0.30 -4.34
N THR A 75 15.68 0.39 -5.02
CA THR A 75 14.64 1.22 -4.37
C THR A 75 13.75 0.39 -3.47
N VAL A 76 13.35 -0.81 -3.90
CA VAL A 76 12.55 -1.73 -3.08
C VAL A 76 13.34 -2.21 -1.86
N GLN A 77 14.62 -2.56 -2.03
CA GLN A 77 15.50 -2.99 -0.94
C GLN A 77 15.73 -1.88 0.09
N ASP A 78 15.89 -0.62 -0.36
CA ASP A 78 15.99 0.54 0.53
C ASP A 78 14.72 0.72 1.38
N VAL A 79 13.53 0.56 0.79
CA VAL A 79 12.27 0.63 1.53
C VAL A 79 12.15 -0.52 2.54
N MET A 80 12.56 -1.74 2.19
CA MET A 80 12.61 -2.87 3.10
C MET A 80 13.50 -2.58 4.32
N LEU A 81 14.75 -2.18 4.08
CA LEU A 81 15.73 -1.90 5.13
C LEU A 81 15.24 -0.81 6.08
N ARG A 82 14.84 0.34 5.53
CA ARG A 82 14.36 1.46 6.35
C ARG A 82 13.07 1.15 7.09
N SER A 83 12.21 0.29 6.54
CA SER A 83 11.01 -0.17 7.23
C SER A 83 11.37 -1.03 8.44
N VAL A 84 12.34 -1.94 8.31
CA VAL A 84 12.85 -2.74 9.44
C VAL A 84 13.48 -1.83 10.49
N GLU A 85 14.34 -0.90 10.10
CA GLU A 85 14.96 0.06 11.01
C GLU A 85 13.92 0.92 11.77
N LYS A 86 12.87 1.38 11.11
CA LYS A 86 11.82 2.18 11.74
C LYS A 86 10.98 1.39 12.74
N ARG A 87 10.80 0.10 12.52
CA ARG A 87 9.96 -0.75 13.35
C ARG A 87 10.71 -1.46 14.46
N PHE A 88 11.97 -1.85 14.22
CA PHE A 88 12.77 -2.69 15.11
C PHE A 88 14.09 -2.05 15.55
N GLY A 89 14.42 -0.85 15.06
CA GLY A 89 15.66 -0.15 15.37
C GLY A 89 16.87 -0.85 14.73
N ASP A 90 17.86 -1.12 15.53
CA ASP A 90 19.11 -1.81 15.13
C ASP A 90 19.01 -3.34 15.16
N ARG A 91 17.80 -3.88 15.36
CA ARG A 91 17.52 -5.31 15.47
C ARG A 91 16.69 -5.79 14.28
N LEU A 92 16.85 -7.05 13.94
CA LEU A 92 15.94 -7.72 13.03
C LEU A 92 14.65 -8.16 13.76
N PRO A 93 13.52 -8.33 13.04
CA PRO A 93 12.34 -8.93 13.62
C PRO A 93 12.65 -10.30 14.24
N ASP A 94 12.18 -10.58 15.45
CA ASP A 94 12.33 -11.89 16.08
C ASP A 94 11.50 -12.97 15.36
N THR A 95 10.34 -12.58 14.85
CA THR A 95 9.47 -13.41 14.01
C THR A 95 9.46 -12.85 12.60
N ALA A 96 9.54 -13.71 11.59
CA ALA A 96 9.52 -13.28 10.20
C ALA A 96 8.25 -12.49 9.87
N VAL A 97 8.42 -11.30 9.29
CA VAL A 97 7.33 -10.46 8.80
C VAL A 97 7.02 -10.85 7.35
N GLN A 98 5.78 -11.13 7.04
CA GLN A 98 5.39 -11.39 5.65
C GLN A 98 5.48 -10.11 4.82
N TRP A 99 6.24 -10.17 3.73
CA TRP A 99 6.37 -9.10 2.74
C TRP A 99 5.52 -9.41 1.52
N LEU A 100 4.33 -8.86 1.48
CA LEU A 100 3.33 -9.15 0.44
C LEU A 100 3.42 -8.15 -0.70
N THR A 101 3.62 -8.65 -1.92
CA THR A 101 3.72 -7.83 -3.14
C THR A 101 2.92 -8.45 -4.28
N ASP A 102 2.71 -7.68 -5.34
CA ASP A 102 2.31 -8.22 -6.61
C ASP A 102 3.48 -8.97 -7.30
N ASN A 103 3.27 -9.44 -8.53
CA ASN A 103 4.27 -10.16 -9.32
C ASN A 103 5.18 -9.21 -10.15
N GLY A 104 5.31 -7.94 -9.77
CA GLY A 104 6.18 -6.97 -10.44
C GLY A 104 7.64 -7.40 -10.43
N SER A 105 8.36 -7.14 -11.52
CA SER A 105 9.74 -7.62 -11.71
C SER A 105 10.72 -7.14 -10.63
N ALA A 106 10.57 -5.91 -10.14
CA ALA A 106 11.42 -5.38 -9.08
C ALA A 106 11.26 -6.12 -7.75
N TYR A 107 10.07 -6.65 -7.48
CA TYR A 107 9.75 -7.41 -6.26
C TYR A 107 10.11 -8.89 -6.37
N THR A 108 10.00 -9.46 -7.57
CA THR A 108 10.26 -10.89 -7.82
C THR A 108 11.70 -11.20 -8.16
N ALA A 109 12.54 -10.19 -8.39
CA ALA A 109 13.96 -10.36 -8.64
C ALA A 109 14.62 -11.20 -7.54
N TYR A 110 15.49 -12.12 -7.93
CA TYR A 110 16.16 -13.03 -7.00
C TYR A 110 16.88 -12.27 -5.87
N GLU A 111 17.59 -11.19 -6.22
CA GLU A 111 18.32 -10.36 -5.25
C GLU A 111 17.40 -9.70 -4.24
N THR A 112 16.25 -9.18 -4.68
CA THR A 112 15.26 -8.56 -3.78
C THR A 112 14.69 -9.57 -2.81
N ARG A 113 14.36 -10.77 -3.28
CA ARG A 113 13.83 -11.85 -2.43
C ARG A 113 14.88 -12.38 -1.44
N ARG A 114 16.13 -12.46 -1.87
CA ARG A 114 17.26 -12.82 -1.00
C ARG A 114 17.47 -11.78 0.08
N PHE A 115 17.54 -10.50 -0.30
CA PHE A 115 17.68 -9.39 0.64
C PHE A 115 16.54 -9.32 1.66
N ALA A 116 15.30 -9.53 1.24
CA ALA A 116 14.17 -9.63 2.15
C ALA A 116 14.39 -10.69 3.25
N ARG A 117 14.86 -11.89 2.86
CA ARG A 117 15.14 -12.97 3.83
C ARG A 117 16.28 -12.62 4.79
N GLU A 118 17.30 -11.90 4.31
CA GLU A 118 18.40 -11.40 5.16
C GLU A 118 17.89 -10.42 6.24
N LEU A 119 16.79 -9.72 5.97
CA LEU A 119 16.10 -8.83 6.91
C LEU A 119 15.01 -9.55 7.75
N ASN A 120 14.91 -10.87 7.68
CA ASN A 120 13.83 -11.66 8.26
C ASN A 120 12.43 -11.23 7.78
N LEU A 121 12.35 -10.80 6.52
CA LEU A 121 11.09 -10.59 5.79
C LEU A 121 10.83 -11.82 4.91
N GLU A 122 9.64 -12.39 5.00
CA GLU A 122 9.23 -13.53 4.17
C GLU A 122 8.51 -13.04 2.91
N PRO A 123 9.14 -13.13 1.71
CA PRO A 123 8.51 -12.71 0.47
C PRO A 123 7.29 -13.56 0.15
N CYS A 124 6.13 -12.93 0.09
CA CYS A 124 4.87 -13.52 -0.31
C CYS A 124 4.35 -12.79 -1.55
N THR A 125 3.97 -13.54 -2.57
CA THR A 125 3.29 -12.97 -3.74
C THR A 125 1.80 -13.24 -3.65
N THR A 126 0.99 -12.29 -4.13
CA THR A 126 -0.45 -12.51 -4.25
C THR A 126 -0.67 -13.67 -5.23
N ALA A 127 -1.38 -14.69 -4.79
CA ALA A 127 -1.80 -15.73 -5.71
C ALA A 127 -2.63 -15.09 -6.84
N VAL A 128 -2.39 -15.52 -8.08
CA VAL A 128 -3.08 -15.03 -9.30
C VAL A 128 -4.62 -15.08 -9.17
N SER A 129 -5.12 -15.86 -8.23
CA SER A 129 -6.55 -16.09 -7.96
C SER A 129 -7.09 -15.37 -6.71
N SER A 130 -6.29 -14.56 -6.02
CA SER A 130 -6.72 -13.85 -4.80
C SER A 130 -6.60 -12.33 -4.94
N PRO A 131 -7.56 -11.67 -5.60
CA PRO A 131 -7.53 -10.21 -5.77
C PRO A 131 -7.66 -9.43 -4.46
N GLN A 132 -7.92 -10.10 -3.34
CA GLN A 132 -8.09 -9.43 -2.03
C GLN A 132 -6.76 -9.17 -1.31
N SER A 133 -5.70 -9.88 -1.65
CA SER A 133 -4.43 -9.79 -0.92
C SER A 133 -3.66 -8.49 -1.19
N ASN A 134 -3.88 -7.82 -2.32
CA ASN A 134 -3.28 -6.51 -2.62
C ASN A 134 -4.26 -5.33 -2.45
N GLY A 135 -5.50 -5.61 -2.09
CA GLY A 135 -6.55 -4.59 -1.95
C GLY A 135 -6.24 -3.48 -0.92
N MET A 136 -5.35 -3.75 0.03
CA MET A 136 -4.89 -2.72 0.97
C MET A 136 -3.92 -1.75 0.32
N ALA A 137 -2.93 -2.26 -0.41
CA ALA A 137 -2.00 -1.44 -1.15
C ALA A 137 -2.72 -0.60 -2.22
N GLU A 138 -3.64 -1.22 -2.97
CA GLU A 138 -4.47 -0.52 -3.97
C GLU A 138 -5.31 0.60 -3.34
N ARG A 139 -5.92 0.36 -2.19
CA ARG A 139 -6.71 1.37 -1.47
C ARG A 139 -5.83 2.49 -0.94
N PHE A 140 -4.65 2.18 -0.42
CA PHE A 140 -3.67 3.18 -0.01
C PHE A 140 -3.24 4.06 -1.20
N VAL A 141 -2.90 3.46 -2.34
CA VAL A 141 -2.56 4.20 -3.57
C VAL A 141 -3.70 5.12 -3.99
N LYS A 142 -4.93 4.62 -3.97
CA LYS A 142 -6.11 5.43 -4.29
C LYS A 142 -6.23 6.63 -3.35
N THR A 143 -6.14 6.42 -2.04
CA THR A 143 -6.19 7.48 -1.03
C THR A 143 -5.08 8.51 -1.26
N MET A 144 -3.83 8.07 -1.48
CA MET A 144 -2.72 8.98 -1.73
C MET A 144 -2.93 9.82 -2.99
N LYS A 145 -3.46 9.23 -4.05
CA LYS A 145 -3.71 9.95 -5.32
C LYS A 145 -4.88 10.93 -5.21
N GLU A 146 -6.01 10.50 -4.64
CA GLU A 146 -7.25 11.26 -4.64
C GLU A 146 -7.30 12.31 -3.52
N ASP A 147 -6.80 12.00 -2.32
CA ASP A 147 -6.95 12.85 -1.15
C ASP A 147 -5.72 13.73 -0.86
N TYR A 148 -4.56 13.40 -1.43
CA TYR A 148 -3.32 14.13 -1.19
C TYR A 148 -2.69 14.67 -2.48
N ILE A 149 -2.29 13.82 -3.41
CA ILE A 149 -1.52 14.21 -4.60
C ILE A 149 -2.35 15.11 -5.53
N ALA A 150 -3.65 14.85 -5.64
CA ALA A 150 -4.55 15.66 -6.46
C ALA A 150 -4.57 17.15 -6.06
N PHE A 151 -4.31 17.45 -4.79
CA PHE A 151 -4.42 18.80 -4.21
C PHE A 151 -3.07 19.43 -3.85
N MET A 152 -1.99 18.64 -3.79
CA MET A 152 -0.70 19.19 -3.43
C MET A 152 -0.04 19.92 -4.60
N PRO A 153 0.67 21.06 -4.36
CA PRO A 153 1.52 21.67 -5.36
C PRO A 153 2.63 20.73 -5.81
N LYS A 154 2.81 20.60 -7.12
CA LYS A 154 3.82 19.72 -7.74
C LYS A 154 4.40 20.33 -9.02
N PRO A 155 4.91 21.59 -8.96
CA PRO A 155 5.45 22.25 -10.14
C PRO A 155 6.68 21.55 -10.71
N ASP A 156 7.47 20.91 -9.85
CA ASP A 156 8.69 20.17 -10.15
C ASP A 156 8.89 19.01 -9.18
N VAL A 157 9.84 18.13 -9.45
CA VAL A 157 10.17 16.96 -8.63
C VAL A 157 10.58 17.35 -7.20
N ARG A 158 11.38 18.37 -7.03
CA ARG A 158 11.88 18.79 -5.72
C ARG A 158 10.75 19.22 -4.80
N THR A 159 9.83 20.03 -5.29
CA THR A 159 8.66 20.48 -4.55
C THR A 159 7.68 19.32 -4.32
N ALA A 160 7.47 18.49 -5.34
CA ALA A 160 6.62 17.30 -5.21
C ALA A 160 7.12 16.33 -4.14
N LEU A 161 8.42 16.06 -4.06
CA LEU A 161 9.02 15.21 -3.03
C LEU A 161 8.80 15.76 -1.62
N ARG A 162 8.98 17.08 -1.44
CA ARG A 162 8.73 17.74 -0.14
C ARG A 162 7.28 17.62 0.27
N ASN A 163 6.35 17.90 -0.64
CA ASN A 163 4.93 17.82 -0.35
C ASN A 163 4.45 16.38 -0.18
N LEU A 164 5.05 15.42 -0.89
CA LEU A 164 4.77 14.01 -0.70
C LEU A 164 5.17 13.53 0.69
N ALA A 165 6.32 13.97 1.20
CA ALA A 165 6.75 13.65 2.57
C ALA A 165 5.73 14.16 3.62
N VAL A 166 5.21 15.39 3.43
CA VAL A 166 4.13 15.95 4.27
C VAL A 166 2.85 15.11 4.15
N ALA A 167 2.49 14.70 2.93
CA ALA A 167 1.32 13.86 2.69
C ALA A 167 1.38 12.51 3.40
N PHE A 168 2.52 11.81 3.32
CA PHE A 168 2.72 10.55 4.05
C PHE A 168 2.64 10.73 5.57
N THR A 169 3.24 11.80 6.09
CA THR A 169 3.14 12.11 7.52
C THR A 169 1.71 12.40 7.94
N HIS A 170 0.99 13.22 7.16
CA HIS A 170 -0.42 13.53 7.44
C HIS A 170 -1.30 12.29 7.37
N TYR A 171 -1.08 11.42 6.39
CA TYR A 171 -1.78 10.14 6.29
C TYR A 171 -1.58 9.31 7.58
N ASN A 172 -0.35 9.15 8.02
CA ASN A 172 -0.05 8.36 9.21
C ASN A 172 -0.62 8.95 10.49
N GLU A 173 -0.61 10.28 10.64
CA GLU A 173 -1.01 10.96 11.88
C GLU A 173 -2.50 11.31 11.93
N ASN A 174 -3.15 11.55 10.78
CA ASN A 174 -4.46 12.18 10.77
C ASN A 174 -5.52 11.48 9.90
N HIS A 175 -5.12 10.60 8.96
CA HIS A 175 -6.11 10.00 8.05
C HIS A 175 -6.94 8.95 8.78
N PRO A 176 -8.27 9.15 8.91
CA PRO A 176 -9.12 8.22 9.65
C PRO A 176 -9.42 6.96 8.84
N HIS A 177 -9.35 5.80 9.47
CA HIS A 177 -9.71 4.53 8.88
C HIS A 177 -10.90 3.89 9.58
N SER A 178 -11.97 3.60 8.85
CA SER A 178 -13.12 2.91 9.40
C SER A 178 -12.76 1.54 10.01
N ALA A 179 -11.82 0.83 9.39
CA ALA A 179 -11.32 -0.45 9.89
C ALA A 179 -10.54 -0.33 11.21
N LEU A 180 -10.09 0.87 11.56
CA LEU A 180 -9.37 1.18 12.82
C LEU A 180 -10.25 1.96 13.81
N GLY A 181 -11.58 1.88 13.68
CA GLY A 181 -12.48 2.67 14.50
C GLY A 181 -12.37 4.18 14.28
N TYR A 182 -12.07 4.59 13.05
CA TYR A 182 -11.83 5.98 12.62
C TYR A 182 -10.59 6.65 13.24
N HIS A 183 -9.70 5.87 13.85
CA HIS A 183 -8.38 6.36 14.23
C HIS A 183 -7.44 6.42 13.03
N SER A 184 -6.46 7.32 13.13
CA SER A 184 -5.33 7.31 12.21
C SER A 184 -4.41 6.11 12.48
N PRO A 185 -3.55 5.71 11.54
CA PRO A 185 -2.63 4.59 11.73
C PRO A 185 -1.78 4.69 13.01
N ARG A 186 -1.14 5.84 13.22
CA ARG A 186 -0.29 6.04 14.41
C ARG A 186 -1.06 6.19 15.71
N GLU A 187 -2.24 6.76 15.66
CA GLU A 187 -3.13 6.85 16.82
C GLU A 187 -3.59 5.45 17.26
N TYR A 188 -4.02 4.62 16.32
CA TYR A 188 -4.39 3.24 16.57
C TYR A 188 -3.23 2.44 17.16
N ARG A 189 -2.02 2.58 16.60
CA ARG A 189 -0.84 1.88 17.09
C ARG A 189 -0.47 2.31 18.52
N ARG A 190 -0.47 3.62 18.83
CA ARG A 190 -0.20 4.14 20.18
C ARG A 190 -1.16 3.58 21.23
N GLN A 191 -2.45 3.51 20.92
CA GLN A 191 -3.46 2.96 21.83
C GLN A 191 -3.20 1.48 22.14
N ARG A 192 -2.79 0.70 21.17
CA ARG A 192 -2.48 -0.74 21.39
C ARG A 192 -1.19 -0.95 22.19
N THR A 193 -0.17 -0.12 21.97
CA THR A 193 1.09 -0.19 22.73
C THR A 193 0.90 0.21 24.20
N SER A 194 -0.05 1.08 24.51
CA SER A 194 -0.32 1.50 25.88
C SER A 194 -1.19 0.51 26.67
N LEU A 195 -1.72 -0.52 26.02
CA LEU A 195 -2.54 -1.57 26.65
C LEU A 195 -1.74 -2.87 26.94
N THR A 196 -0.49 -2.94 26.52
CA THR A 196 0.48 -3.99 26.80
C THR A 196 1.50 -3.56 27.83
#